data_f0778afb6acec02dbd37bc460fd66df1
#
_entry.id   f0778afb6acec02dbd37bc460fd66df1
#
_cell.length_a   1.000
_cell.length_b   1.000
_cell.length_c   1.000
_cell.angle_alpha   90.00
_cell.angle_beta   90.00
_cell.angle_gamma   90.00
#
_symmetry.space_group_name_H-M   'P 1'
#
loop_
_entity.id
_entity.type
_entity.pdbx_description
1 polymer ?
#
loop_
_entity_poly.entity_id
_entity_poly.type
_entity_poly.pdbx_seq_one_letter_code
_entity_poly.pdbx_strand_id
1 'polypeptide(L)'
;MKQLEVAAGILRDADGRILITERLGGGPFHGMWEFPGGKVASHESPEQALARELAEELGVELRHTTHFMHLEHDYPDRSVSIDFYLVSAWKNEPAGLEGQQLRWVEATTLADQNLLPADVPVIEALQAL
;
A
#
# COMPACT_ATOMS: atom_id res chain seq x y z
N MET A 1 9.76 -14.45 16.84
CA MET A 1 9.14 -14.06 15.57
C MET A 1 9.65 -12.70 15.16
N LYS A 2 10.06 -12.55 13.90
CA LYS A 2 10.58 -11.29 13.41
C LYS A 2 9.46 -10.32 13.10
N GLN A 3 9.58 -9.08 13.57
CA GLN A 3 8.63 -8.04 13.26
C GLN A 3 9.19 -7.13 12.16
N LEU A 4 8.38 -6.89 11.13
CA LEU A 4 8.72 -5.98 10.04
C LEU A 4 7.90 -4.72 10.16
N GLU A 5 8.54 -3.59 9.98
CA GLU A 5 7.85 -2.30 9.88
C GLU A 5 7.66 -1.96 8.41
N VAL A 6 6.43 -1.64 8.03
CA VAL A 6 6.03 -1.39 6.66
C VAL A 6 5.25 -0.08 6.59
N ALA A 7 5.47 0.68 5.52
CA ALA A 7 4.65 1.86 5.20
C ALA A 7 3.94 1.59 3.89
N ALA A 8 2.62 1.80 3.85
CA ALA A 8 1.80 1.57 2.67
C ALA A 8 1.03 2.83 2.30
N GLY A 9 0.85 3.06 1.00
CA GLY A 9 0.19 4.24 0.48
C GLY A 9 -1.15 3.93 -0.14
N ILE A 10 -2.15 4.71 0.23
CA ILE A 10 -3.48 4.65 -0.35
C ILE A 10 -3.61 5.87 -1.26
N LEU A 11 -3.25 5.69 -2.54
CA LEU A 11 -3.35 6.75 -3.53
C LEU A 11 -4.80 6.86 -3.96
N ARG A 12 -5.39 8.02 -3.71
CA ARG A 12 -6.80 8.26 -4.01
C ARG A 12 -6.90 9.38 -5.02
N ASP A 13 -7.48 9.08 -6.19
CA ASP A 13 -7.59 10.07 -7.26
C ASP A 13 -8.77 11.03 -7.05
N ALA A 14 -8.95 11.96 -8.01
CA ALA A 14 -10.00 12.99 -7.93
C ALA A 14 -11.41 12.39 -7.94
N ASP A 15 -11.57 11.19 -8.49
CA ASP A 15 -12.85 10.49 -8.54
C ASP A 15 -13.07 9.58 -7.33
N GLY A 16 -12.12 9.56 -6.39
CA GLY A 16 -12.20 8.73 -5.20
C GLY A 16 -11.77 7.29 -5.41
N ARG A 17 -11.21 6.96 -6.57
CA ARG A 17 -10.71 5.60 -6.84
C ARG A 17 -9.35 5.42 -6.18
N ILE A 18 -9.08 4.19 -5.79
CA ILE A 18 -7.89 3.82 -5.01
C ILE A 18 -7.01 2.91 -5.84
N LEU A 19 -5.70 3.16 -5.79
CA LEU A 19 -4.71 2.36 -6.51
C LEU A 19 -4.32 1.14 -5.69
N ILE A 20 -4.43 -0.04 -6.32
CA ILE A 20 -3.88 -1.28 -5.77
C ILE A 20 -2.91 -1.87 -6.78
N THR A 21 -1.95 -2.64 -6.28
CA THR A 21 -0.91 -3.24 -7.11
C THR A 21 -0.86 -4.74 -6.90
N GLU A 22 -0.45 -5.45 -7.94
CA GLU A 22 -0.33 -6.90 -7.90
C GLU A 22 0.96 -7.31 -7.18
N ARG A 23 0.85 -8.27 -6.27
CA ARG A 23 2.00 -8.82 -5.57
C ARG A 23 2.78 -9.74 -6.48
N LEU A 24 4.06 -9.43 -6.67
CA LEU A 24 4.99 -10.25 -7.47
C LEU A 24 5.86 -11.14 -6.59
N GLY A 25 6.70 -11.95 -7.22
CA GLY A 25 7.57 -12.89 -6.55
C GLY A 25 6.91 -14.24 -6.34
N GLY A 26 7.68 -15.27 -6.16
CA GLY A 26 7.13 -16.59 -5.85
C GLY A 26 6.79 -16.65 -4.37
N GLY A 27 5.65 -17.13 -4.01
CA GLY A 27 5.27 -17.26 -2.62
C GLY A 27 3.78 -17.41 -2.45
N PRO A 28 3.30 -17.60 -1.22
CA PRO A 28 1.88 -17.90 -0.98
C PRO A 28 0.93 -16.76 -1.36
N PHE A 29 1.44 -15.54 -1.45
CA PHE A 29 0.61 -14.38 -1.76
C PHE A 29 0.78 -13.87 -3.19
N HIS A 30 1.50 -14.61 -4.02
CA HIS A 30 1.70 -14.23 -5.42
C HIS A 30 0.36 -14.08 -6.13
N GLY A 31 0.18 -12.96 -6.85
CA GLY A 31 -1.05 -12.69 -7.59
C GLY A 31 -2.15 -12.03 -6.78
N MET A 32 -2.00 -11.92 -5.47
CA MET A 32 -2.92 -11.14 -4.65
C MET A 32 -2.64 -9.65 -4.84
N TRP A 33 -3.56 -8.81 -4.40
CA TRP A 33 -3.45 -7.36 -4.54
C TRP A 33 -3.13 -6.71 -3.20
N GLU A 34 -2.48 -5.55 -3.24
CA GLU A 34 -2.07 -4.84 -2.04
C GLU A 34 -2.01 -3.33 -2.31
N PHE A 35 -2.03 -2.55 -1.23
CA PHE A 35 -1.68 -1.15 -1.33
C PHE A 35 -0.17 -1.04 -1.50
N PRO A 36 0.33 -0.19 -2.42
CA PRO A 36 1.77 -0.11 -2.66
C PRO A 36 2.53 0.42 -1.47
N GLY A 37 3.76 -0.04 -1.30
CA GLY A 37 4.61 0.37 -0.19
C GLY A 37 5.73 -0.63 0.03
N GLY A 38 6.37 -0.54 1.18
CA GLY A 38 7.46 -1.44 1.49
C GLY A 38 8.04 -1.25 2.88
N LYS A 39 9.14 -1.91 3.14
CA LYS A 39 9.78 -1.94 4.45
C LYS A 39 10.41 -0.60 4.80
N VAL A 40 10.27 -0.21 6.07
CA VAL A 40 10.92 0.97 6.63
C VAL A 40 12.34 0.58 7.02
N ALA A 41 13.33 1.30 6.49
CA ALA A 41 14.73 1.07 6.85
C ALA A 41 15.03 1.69 8.22
N SER A 42 16.10 1.22 8.86
CA SER A 42 16.42 1.63 10.24
C SER A 42 16.68 3.13 10.41
N HIS A 43 17.04 3.82 9.34
CA HIS A 43 17.36 5.25 9.36
C HIS A 43 16.23 6.12 8.79
N GLU A 44 15.06 5.54 8.50
CA GLU A 44 13.95 6.25 7.88
C GLU A 44 12.76 6.34 8.82
N SER A 45 11.97 7.43 8.65
CA SER A 45 10.61 7.44 9.17
C SER A 45 9.70 6.64 8.24
N PRO A 46 8.51 6.22 8.67
CA PRO A 46 7.55 5.56 7.77
C PRO A 46 7.22 6.40 6.54
N GLU A 47 7.07 7.72 6.69
CA GLU A 47 6.78 8.60 5.56
C GLU A 47 7.92 8.67 4.56
N GLN A 48 9.17 8.69 5.06
CA GLN A 48 10.34 8.67 4.18
C GLN A 48 10.42 7.34 3.41
N ALA A 49 10.16 6.24 4.10
CA ALA A 49 10.14 4.92 3.46
C ALA A 49 9.08 4.85 2.37
N LEU A 50 7.89 5.39 2.66
CA LEU A 50 6.81 5.40 1.69
C LEU A 50 7.19 6.18 0.44
N ALA A 51 7.76 7.38 0.61
CA ALA A 51 8.18 8.21 -0.53
C ALA A 51 9.21 7.48 -1.39
N ARG A 52 10.18 6.84 -0.76
CA ARG A 52 11.22 6.08 -1.46
C ARG A 52 10.63 4.88 -2.20
N GLU A 53 9.83 4.08 -1.50
CA GLU A 53 9.25 2.86 -2.09
C GLU A 53 8.32 3.18 -3.27
N LEU A 54 7.48 4.21 -3.16
CA LEU A 54 6.58 4.55 -4.25
C LEU A 54 7.32 5.18 -5.44
N ALA A 55 8.44 5.87 -5.20
CA ALA A 55 9.29 6.34 -6.28
C ALA A 55 9.91 5.14 -7.03
N GLU A 56 10.39 4.14 -6.29
CA GLU A 56 11.00 2.95 -6.88
C GLU A 56 9.99 2.08 -7.63
N GLU A 57 8.82 1.86 -7.04
CA GLU A 57 7.83 0.93 -7.57
C GLU A 57 6.94 1.52 -8.66
N LEU A 58 6.59 2.80 -8.52
CA LEU A 58 5.58 3.45 -9.36
C LEU A 58 6.07 4.69 -10.11
N GLY A 59 7.24 5.21 -9.74
CA GLY A 59 7.78 6.42 -10.36
C GLY A 59 7.07 7.70 -9.95
N VAL A 60 6.33 7.69 -8.85
CA VAL A 60 5.63 8.89 -8.38
C VAL A 60 6.41 9.62 -7.31
N GLU A 61 6.21 10.94 -7.22
CA GLU A 61 6.76 11.78 -6.18
C GLU A 61 5.60 12.25 -5.32
N LEU A 62 5.61 11.89 -4.03
CA LEU A 62 4.53 12.23 -3.12
C LEU A 62 4.53 13.72 -2.79
N ARG A 63 3.35 14.33 -2.78
CA ARG A 63 3.17 15.75 -2.49
C ARG A 63 2.38 16.01 -1.22
N HIS A 64 1.35 15.20 -0.96
CA HIS A 64 0.53 15.35 0.24
C HIS A 64 0.14 13.98 0.77
N THR A 65 0.53 13.72 2.02
CA THR A 65 0.23 12.46 2.71
C THR A 65 -0.31 12.76 4.09
N THR A 66 -1.24 11.93 4.54
CA THR A 66 -1.83 12.02 5.88
C THR A 66 -1.88 10.63 6.48
N HIS A 67 -1.37 10.46 7.69
CA HIS A 67 -1.46 9.17 8.37
C HIS A 67 -2.92 8.78 8.52
N PHE A 68 -3.26 7.58 8.11
CA PHE A 68 -4.64 7.11 8.08
C PHE A 68 -4.92 6.04 9.13
N MET A 69 -4.04 5.04 9.24
CA MET A 69 -4.30 3.89 10.08
C MET A 69 -3.02 3.15 10.41
N HIS A 70 -2.96 2.57 11.60
CA HIS A 70 -1.86 1.68 11.98
C HIS A 70 -2.43 0.30 12.31
N LEU A 71 -1.83 -0.75 11.76
CA LEU A 71 -2.24 -2.12 12.00
C LEU A 71 -1.05 -2.99 12.32
N GLU A 72 -1.31 -4.04 13.11
CA GLU A 72 -0.37 -5.12 13.30
C GLU A 72 -1.05 -6.41 12.89
N HIS A 73 -0.32 -7.25 12.16
CA HIS A 73 -0.85 -8.50 11.66
C HIS A 73 0.19 -9.60 11.78
N ASP A 74 -0.22 -10.75 12.29
CA ASP A 74 0.66 -11.91 12.43
C ASP A 74 0.42 -12.88 11.29
N TYR A 75 1.46 -13.08 10.47
CA TYR A 75 1.52 -14.16 9.51
C TYR A 75 2.22 -15.36 10.17
N PRO A 76 2.09 -16.57 9.63
CA PRO A 76 2.70 -17.75 10.27
C PRO A 76 4.20 -17.65 10.54
N ASP A 77 4.93 -16.93 9.68
CA ASP A 77 6.40 -16.83 9.76
C ASP A 77 6.90 -15.49 10.30
N ARG A 78 6.01 -14.51 10.50
CA ARG A 78 6.44 -13.16 10.92
C ARG A 78 5.26 -12.29 11.36
N SER A 79 5.57 -11.24 12.10
CA SER A 79 4.63 -10.18 12.42
C SER A 79 4.92 -8.96 11.55
N VAL A 80 3.90 -8.24 11.17
CA VAL A 80 4.01 -7.02 10.36
C VAL A 80 3.34 -5.87 11.09
N SER A 81 4.04 -4.74 11.20
CA SER A 81 3.50 -3.50 11.74
C SER A 81 3.40 -2.52 10.56
N ILE A 82 2.20 -2.09 10.22
CA ILE A 82 1.97 -1.30 9.01
C ILE A 82 1.35 0.05 9.35
N ASP A 83 1.97 1.11 8.84
CA ASP A 83 1.38 2.44 8.83
C ASP A 83 0.83 2.73 7.44
N PHE A 84 -0.47 3.02 7.37
CA PHE A 84 -1.13 3.38 6.12
C PHE A 84 -1.29 4.89 6.04
N TYR A 85 -0.98 5.44 4.88
CA TYR A 85 -1.09 6.88 4.61
C TYR A 85 -2.02 7.12 3.44
N LEU A 86 -2.94 8.07 3.60
CA LEU A 86 -3.69 8.58 2.46
C LEU A 86 -2.79 9.50 1.66
N VAL A 87 -2.68 9.25 0.36
CA VAL A 87 -1.90 10.07 -0.55
C VAL A 87 -2.89 10.76 -1.48
N SER A 88 -3.07 12.06 -1.27
CA SER A 88 -4.07 12.84 -2.01
C SER A 88 -3.47 13.68 -3.13
N ALA A 89 -2.16 13.81 -3.17
CA ALA A 89 -1.47 14.52 -4.24
C ALA A 89 -0.09 13.91 -4.50
N TRP A 90 0.24 13.77 -5.77
CA TRP A 90 1.54 13.26 -6.20
C TRP A 90 1.86 13.78 -7.59
N LYS A 91 3.13 13.69 -7.97
CA LYS A 91 3.61 14.06 -9.29
C LYS A 91 3.90 12.79 -10.09
N ASN A 92 3.65 12.83 -11.37
CA ASN A 92 3.83 11.74 -12.35
C ASN A 92 2.72 10.69 -12.27
N GLU A 93 2.45 10.09 -13.41
CA GLU A 93 1.45 9.03 -13.51
C GLU A 93 2.04 7.72 -12.97
N PRO A 94 1.37 7.03 -12.05
CA PRO A 94 1.86 5.75 -11.56
C PRO A 94 2.03 4.73 -12.68
N ALA A 95 3.13 3.99 -12.65
CA ALA A 95 3.43 2.94 -13.61
C ALA A 95 4.02 1.74 -12.88
N GLY A 96 3.81 0.56 -13.42
CA GLY A 96 4.33 -0.68 -12.83
C GLY A 96 5.80 -0.88 -13.18
N LEU A 97 6.70 -0.14 -12.52
CA LEU A 97 8.11 -0.15 -12.84
C LEU A 97 8.81 -1.48 -12.57
N GLU A 98 8.19 -2.34 -11.78
CA GLU A 98 8.74 -3.67 -11.45
C GLU A 98 8.02 -4.79 -12.21
N GLY A 99 7.19 -4.44 -13.18
CA GLY A 99 6.42 -5.40 -13.95
C GLY A 99 5.08 -5.78 -13.33
N GLN A 100 4.72 -5.20 -12.19
CA GLN A 100 3.45 -5.47 -11.53
C GLN A 100 2.30 -4.77 -12.25
N GLN A 101 1.12 -5.38 -12.20
CA GLN A 101 -0.08 -4.75 -12.70
C GLN A 101 -0.61 -3.73 -11.70
N LEU A 102 -1.22 -2.67 -12.23
CA LEU A 102 -1.88 -1.65 -11.43
C LEU A 102 -3.37 -1.68 -11.71
N ARG A 103 -4.17 -1.33 -10.70
CA ARG A 103 -5.62 -1.27 -10.86
C ARG A 103 -6.17 -0.13 -10.01
N TRP A 104 -6.98 0.73 -10.63
CA TRP A 104 -7.74 1.75 -9.93
C TRP A 104 -9.13 1.22 -9.65
N VAL A 105 -9.55 1.22 -8.38
CA VAL A 105 -10.82 0.62 -7.98
C VAL A 105 -11.62 1.56 -7.09
N GLU A 106 -12.95 1.42 -7.15
CA GLU A 106 -13.83 2.11 -6.23
C GLU A 106 -13.66 1.51 -4.83
N ALA A 107 -13.78 2.35 -3.80
CA ALA A 107 -13.69 1.87 -2.41
C ALA A 107 -14.70 0.76 -2.13
N THR A 108 -15.89 0.87 -2.72
CA THR A 108 -16.98 -0.10 -2.53
C THR A 108 -16.66 -1.48 -3.13
N THR A 109 -15.69 -1.57 -4.04
CA THR A 109 -15.32 -2.85 -4.67
C THR A 109 -14.00 -3.42 -4.16
N LEU A 110 -13.37 -2.78 -3.18
CA LEU A 110 -12.09 -3.26 -2.64
C LEU A 110 -12.18 -4.68 -2.09
N ALA A 111 -13.28 -5.02 -1.44
CA ALA A 111 -13.45 -6.36 -0.86
C ALA A 111 -13.45 -7.47 -1.91
N ASP A 112 -13.72 -7.12 -3.17
CA ASP A 112 -13.78 -8.09 -4.28
C ASP A 112 -12.42 -8.29 -4.96
N GLN A 113 -11.37 -7.60 -4.52
CA GLN A 113 -10.10 -7.54 -5.23
C GLN A 113 -9.04 -8.54 -4.76
N ASN A 114 -9.38 -9.43 -3.85
CA ASN A 114 -8.43 -10.42 -3.32
C ASN A 114 -7.19 -9.76 -2.70
N LEU A 115 -7.44 -8.83 -1.77
CA LEU A 115 -6.37 -8.13 -1.05
C LEU A 115 -5.67 -9.03 -0.04
N LEU A 116 -4.40 -8.71 0.24
CA LEU A 116 -3.65 -9.38 1.31
C LEU A 116 -4.39 -9.28 2.64
N PRO A 117 -4.32 -10.32 3.49
CA PRO A 117 -5.02 -10.32 4.78
C PRO A 117 -4.74 -9.09 5.65
N ALA A 118 -3.50 -8.59 5.66
CA ALA A 118 -3.14 -7.42 6.46
C ALA A 118 -3.80 -6.13 5.95
N ASP A 119 -4.23 -6.10 4.68
CA ASP A 119 -4.83 -4.91 4.08
C ASP A 119 -6.36 -4.90 4.22
N VAL A 120 -6.96 -6.05 4.51
CA VAL A 120 -8.42 -6.18 4.59
C VAL A 120 -9.06 -5.24 5.63
N PRO A 121 -8.51 -5.08 6.84
CA PRO A 121 -9.13 -4.18 7.82
C PRO A 121 -9.20 -2.71 7.39
N VAL A 122 -8.39 -2.31 6.41
CA VAL A 122 -8.37 -0.93 5.92
C VAL A 122 -9.59 -0.63 5.04
N ILE A 123 -10.17 -1.67 4.43
CA ILE A 123 -11.29 -1.51 3.49
C ILE A 123 -12.47 -0.78 4.12
N GLU A 124 -12.88 -1.22 5.30
CA GLU A 124 -14.03 -0.64 6.00
C GLU A 124 -13.80 0.83 6.33
N ALA A 125 -12.59 1.15 6.77
CA ALA A 125 -12.23 2.53 7.08
C ALA A 125 -12.26 3.42 5.84
N LEU A 126 -11.83 2.87 4.70
CA LEU A 126 -11.87 3.61 3.43
C LEU A 126 -13.30 3.83 2.95
N GLN A 127 -14.18 2.87 3.15
CA GLN A 127 -15.58 3.00 2.76
C GLN A 127 -16.33 4.02 3.61
N ALA A 128 -15.81 4.33 4.80
CA ALA A 128 -16.41 5.31 5.70
C ALA A 128 -15.98 6.76 5.40
N LEU A 129 -15.07 6.97 4.47
CA LEU A 129 -14.62 8.32 4.11
C LEU A 129 -15.67 9.12 3.37
#